data_b135b8ec3332023851ee46e52090071b
#
_entry.id   b135b8ec3332023851ee46e52090071b
#
_cell.length_a   1.000
_cell.length_b   1.000
_cell.length_c   1.000
_cell.angle_alpha   90.00
_cell.angle_beta   90.00
_cell.angle_gamma   90.00
#
_symmetry.space_group_name_H-M   'P 1'
#
loop_
_entity.id
_entity.type
_entity.pdbx_description
1 polymer ?
#
loop_
_entity_poly.entity_id
_entity_poly.type
_entity_poly.pdbx_seq_one_letter_code
_entity_poly.pdbx_strand_id
1 'polypeptide(L)'
;MAETICDLMQANLFDVFNERDPPRRRAAIAKTYTDDVVFSDPDEISTGREALNNKAQKLLDKAPGFVFTAGGPIYENHDLGYLAWHFGPEGQPPVVSGMDIAIVKEGRIATLYTLLTS
;
A
#
# COMPACT_ATOMS: atom_id res chain seq x y z
N MET A 1 -19.39 -0.63 -9.80
CA MET A 1 -19.50 -1.26 -8.47
C MET A 1 -18.43 -0.70 -7.58
N ALA A 2 -18.78 -0.50 -6.33
CA ALA A 2 -17.80 -0.01 -5.35
C ALA A 2 -16.78 -1.12 -5.04
N GLU A 3 -15.53 -0.72 -4.85
CA GLU A 3 -14.50 -1.65 -4.44
C GLU A 3 -14.76 -2.10 -2.99
N THR A 4 -14.51 -3.38 -2.71
CA THR A 4 -14.57 -3.89 -1.34
C THR A 4 -13.28 -3.49 -0.59
N ILE A 5 -13.30 -3.59 0.73
CA ILE A 5 -12.09 -3.36 1.53
C ILE A 5 -11.00 -4.36 1.13
N CYS A 6 -11.38 -5.61 0.90
CA CYS A 6 -10.43 -6.62 0.44
C CYS A 6 -9.77 -6.21 -0.89
N ASP A 7 -10.57 -5.73 -1.85
CA ASP A 7 -10.04 -5.26 -3.14
C ASP A 7 -9.08 -4.08 -2.95
N LEU A 8 -9.43 -3.15 -2.07
CA LEU A 8 -8.60 -1.98 -1.81
C LEU A 8 -7.26 -2.35 -1.15
N MET A 9 -7.29 -3.29 -0.20
CA MET A 9 -6.05 -3.75 0.45
C MET A 9 -5.13 -4.47 -0.54
N GLN A 10 -5.70 -5.27 -1.45
CA GLN A 10 -4.93 -5.92 -2.51
C GLN A 10 -4.37 -4.90 -3.49
N ALA A 11 -5.18 -3.93 -3.91
CA ALA A 11 -4.73 -2.88 -4.82
C ALA A 11 -3.61 -2.04 -4.22
N ASN A 12 -3.72 -1.67 -2.93
CA ASN A 12 -2.68 -0.94 -2.23
C ASN A 12 -1.33 -1.67 -2.32
N LEU A 13 -1.31 -2.96 -2.05
CA LEU A 13 -0.06 -3.72 -2.03
C LEU A 13 0.44 -4.05 -3.45
N PHE A 14 -0.42 -4.58 -4.30
CA PHE A 14 0.00 -5.15 -5.58
C PHE A 14 -0.08 -4.19 -6.75
N ASP A 15 -1.05 -3.27 -6.76
CA ASP A 15 -1.23 -2.36 -7.88
C ASP A 15 -0.52 -1.02 -7.66
N VAL A 16 -0.21 -0.68 -6.42
CA VAL A 16 0.45 0.58 -6.07
C VAL A 16 1.89 0.35 -5.64
N PHE A 17 2.11 -0.30 -4.50
CA PHE A 17 3.48 -0.44 -3.96
C PHE A 17 4.33 -1.43 -4.72
N ASN A 18 3.73 -2.41 -5.39
CA ASN A 18 4.46 -3.35 -6.27
C ASN A 18 4.58 -2.87 -7.70
N GLU A 19 3.89 -1.80 -8.08
CA GLU A 19 3.86 -1.35 -9.48
C GLU A 19 5.01 -0.41 -9.77
N ARG A 20 5.95 -0.84 -10.59
CA ARG A 20 7.14 -0.07 -10.94
C ARG A 20 6.91 0.89 -12.10
N ASP A 21 5.85 0.68 -12.88
CA ASP A 21 5.51 1.56 -14.00
C ASP A 21 4.74 2.78 -13.50
N PRO A 22 5.31 4.01 -13.59
CA PRO A 22 4.66 5.18 -13.02
C PRO A 22 3.26 5.49 -13.54
N PRO A 23 2.97 5.44 -14.86
CA PRO A 23 1.61 5.67 -15.33
C PRO A 23 0.58 4.67 -14.79
N ARG A 24 0.94 3.38 -14.74
CA ARG A 24 0.06 2.35 -14.19
C ARG A 24 -0.18 2.56 -12.71
N ARG A 25 0.87 2.88 -11.97
CA ARG A 25 0.76 3.15 -10.54
C ARG A 25 -0.14 4.35 -10.27
N ARG A 26 0.01 5.43 -11.02
CA ARG A 26 -0.83 6.62 -10.86
C ARG A 26 -2.30 6.33 -11.14
N ALA A 27 -2.57 5.51 -12.16
CA ALA A 27 -3.94 5.09 -12.46
C ALA A 27 -4.54 4.28 -11.29
N ALA A 28 -3.76 3.36 -10.71
CA ALA A 28 -4.20 2.58 -9.56
C ALA A 28 -4.42 3.47 -8.33
N ILE A 29 -3.53 4.44 -8.10
CA ILE A 29 -3.65 5.38 -6.99
C ILE A 29 -4.96 6.17 -7.09
N ALA A 30 -5.32 6.65 -8.27
CA ALA A 30 -6.54 7.41 -8.46
C ALA A 30 -7.80 6.60 -8.14
N LYS A 31 -7.76 5.29 -8.32
CA LYS A 31 -8.89 4.40 -8.02
C LYS A 31 -8.92 3.94 -6.58
N THR A 32 -7.77 3.85 -5.93
CA THR A 32 -7.61 3.20 -4.63
C THR A 32 -7.73 4.18 -3.46
N TYR A 33 -7.25 5.40 -3.62
CA TYR A 33 -7.18 6.36 -2.52
C TYR A 33 -8.04 7.60 -2.79
N THR A 34 -8.44 8.27 -1.69
CA THR A 34 -9.05 9.60 -1.78
C THR A 34 -8.00 10.62 -2.23
N ASP A 35 -8.46 11.78 -2.73
CA ASP A 35 -7.55 12.85 -3.17
C ASP A 35 -6.62 13.31 -2.05
N ASP A 36 -7.13 13.34 -0.83
CA ASP A 36 -6.44 13.84 0.35
C ASP A 36 -5.94 12.72 1.26
N VAL A 37 -5.67 11.55 0.72
CA VAL A 37 -5.19 10.41 1.48
C VAL A 37 -4.01 10.80 2.38
N VAL A 38 -4.04 10.31 3.62
CA VAL A 38 -2.94 10.49 4.57
C VAL A 38 -2.20 9.15 4.70
N PHE A 39 -0.91 9.16 4.40
CA PHE A 39 -0.06 7.98 4.55
C PHE A 39 0.92 8.22 5.68
N SER A 40 0.85 7.36 6.70
CA SER A 40 1.69 7.44 7.88
C SER A 40 2.56 6.18 7.98
N ASP A 41 3.88 6.36 7.91
CA ASP A 41 4.82 5.27 8.13
C ASP A 41 5.82 5.68 9.23
N PRO A 42 6.77 4.80 9.61
CA PRO A 42 7.71 5.14 10.68
C PRO A 42 8.57 6.36 10.42
N ASP A 43 8.78 6.74 9.16
CA ASP A 43 9.65 7.85 8.80
C ASP A 43 8.93 9.19 8.79
N GLU A 44 7.70 9.22 8.26
CA GLU A 44 6.99 10.48 8.06
C GLU A 44 5.49 10.28 7.84
N ILE A 45 4.75 11.39 7.86
CA ILE A 45 3.35 11.44 7.48
C ILE A 45 3.25 12.28 6.22
N SER A 46 2.65 11.72 5.17
CA SER A 46 2.50 12.36 3.86
C SER A 46 1.02 12.51 3.53
N THR A 47 0.65 13.59 2.87
CA THR A 47 -0.74 13.85 2.47
C THR A 47 -0.84 14.01 0.96
N GLY A 48 -1.85 13.38 0.38
CA GLY A 48 -2.16 13.50 -1.04
C GLY A 48 -1.60 12.38 -1.88
N ARG A 49 -2.24 12.18 -3.04
CA ARG A 49 -1.89 11.09 -3.96
C ARG A 49 -0.49 11.21 -4.53
N GLU A 50 -0.06 12.44 -4.84
CA GLU A 50 1.28 12.62 -5.43
C GLU A 50 2.37 12.31 -4.41
N ALA A 51 2.18 12.72 -3.15
CA ALA A 51 3.13 12.40 -2.09
C ALA A 51 3.24 10.88 -1.88
N LEU A 52 2.11 10.18 -1.93
CA LEU A 52 2.09 8.72 -1.81
C LEU A 52 2.80 8.07 -3.00
N ASN A 53 2.56 8.55 -4.21
CA ASN A 53 3.23 8.06 -5.41
C ASN A 53 4.75 8.25 -5.31
N ASN A 54 5.19 9.43 -4.86
CA ASN A 54 6.61 9.71 -4.68
C ASN A 54 7.25 8.78 -3.64
N LYS A 55 6.52 8.49 -2.58
CA LYS A 55 6.99 7.56 -1.54
C LYS A 55 7.19 6.15 -2.10
N ALA A 56 6.21 5.67 -2.87
CA ALA A 56 6.30 4.36 -3.51
C ALA A 56 7.47 4.32 -4.51
N GLN A 57 7.63 5.37 -5.30
CA GLN A 57 8.71 5.45 -6.28
C GLN A 57 10.08 5.38 -5.62
N LYS A 58 10.28 6.16 -4.54
CA LYS A 58 11.54 6.16 -3.80
C LYS A 58 11.86 4.79 -3.20
N LEU A 59 10.84 4.15 -2.64
CA LEU A 59 11.00 2.82 -2.05
C LEU A 59 11.43 1.81 -3.10
N LEU A 60 10.76 1.79 -4.24
CA LEU A 60 11.07 0.85 -5.31
C LEU A 60 12.43 1.13 -5.97
N ASP A 61 12.81 2.40 -6.08
CA ASP A 61 14.13 2.77 -6.62
C ASP A 61 15.27 2.27 -5.76
N LYS A 62 15.07 2.23 -4.44
CA LYS A 62 16.09 1.74 -3.49
C LYS A 62 16.15 0.23 -3.39
N ALA A 63 15.19 -0.47 -3.97
CA ALA A 63 15.06 -1.92 -3.81
C ALA A 63 14.81 -2.60 -5.17
N PRO A 64 15.77 -2.52 -6.11
CA PRO A 64 15.60 -3.17 -7.41
C PRO A 64 15.43 -4.69 -7.23
N GLY A 65 14.46 -5.27 -7.93
CA GLY A 65 14.18 -6.70 -7.86
C GLY A 65 13.36 -7.15 -6.65
N PHE A 66 13.05 -6.24 -5.73
CA PHE A 66 12.21 -6.56 -4.56
C PHE A 66 10.74 -6.54 -4.96
N VAL A 67 9.98 -7.42 -4.31
CA VAL A 67 8.52 -7.50 -4.48
C VAL A 67 7.84 -7.62 -3.12
N PHE A 68 6.63 -7.06 -3.05
CA PHE A 68 5.75 -7.28 -1.90
C PHE A 68 4.95 -8.54 -2.11
N THR A 69 4.79 -9.31 -1.04
CA THR A 69 3.91 -10.49 -1.01
C THR A 69 3.02 -10.39 0.22
N ALA A 70 1.84 -11.00 0.15
CA ALA A 70 0.94 -11.02 1.29
C ALA A 70 1.55 -11.87 2.42
N GLY A 71 1.51 -11.35 3.64
CA GLY A 71 2.03 -12.04 4.82
C GLY A 71 0.96 -12.78 5.61
N GLY A 72 -0.27 -12.80 5.11
CA GLY A 72 -1.39 -13.45 5.76
C GLY A 72 -2.70 -13.03 5.12
N PRO A 73 -3.85 -13.42 5.69
CA PRO A 73 -5.13 -13.04 5.15
C PRO A 73 -5.44 -11.57 5.41
N ILE A 74 -6.37 -11.04 4.63
CA ILE A 74 -6.88 -9.68 4.83
C ILE A 74 -7.97 -9.76 5.90
N TYR A 75 -7.87 -8.90 6.89
CA TYR A 75 -8.91 -8.74 7.90
C TYR A 75 -9.60 -7.40 7.71
N GLU A 76 -10.87 -7.33 8.03
CA GLU A 76 -11.63 -6.08 7.94
C GLU A 76 -12.62 -5.95 9.08
N ASN A 77 -12.91 -4.71 9.45
CA ASN A 77 -13.87 -4.38 10.49
C ASN A 77 -14.46 -3.00 10.16
N HIS A 78 -15.72 -2.97 9.76
CA HIS A 78 -16.41 -1.75 9.31
C HIS A 78 -15.64 -1.04 8.21
N ASP A 79 -15.02 0.10 8.50
CA ASP A 79 -14.24 0.88 7.55
C ASP A 79 -12.74 0.60 7.60
N LEU A 80 -12.31 -0.35 8.44
CA LEU A 80 -10.89 -0.67 8.63
C LEU A 80 -10.51 -1.94 7.87
N GLY A 81 -9.38 -1.87 7.15
CA GLY A 81 -8.78 -3.02 6.51
C GLY A 81 -7.37 -3.24 7.02
N TYR A 82 -6.94 -4.50 7.03
CA TYR A 82 -5.63 -4.91 7.52
C TYR A 82 -5.03 -5.94 6.59
N LEU A 83 -3.73 -5.77 6.26
CA LEU A 83 -2.98 -6.77 5.51
C LEU A 83 -1.51 -6.74 5.92
N ALA A 84 -1.02 -7.87 6.42
CA ALA A 84 0.41 -8.05 6.65
C ALA A 84 1.11 -8.36 5.34
N TRP A 85 2.37 -7.94 5.21
CA TRP A 85 3.14 -8.13 3.99
C TRP A 85 4.60 -8.41 4.28
N HIS A 86 5.26 -8.99 3.29
CA HIS A 86 6.71 -9.19 3.24
C HIS A 86 7.26 -8.47 2.03
N PHE A 87 8.50 -8.01 2.12
CA PHE A 87 9.17 -7.30 1.05
C PHE A 87 10.60 -7.79 0.93
N GLY A 88 10.99 -8.26 -0.22
CA GLY A 88 12.32 -8.79 -0.47
C GLY A 88 12.50 -9.21 -1.92
N PRO A 89 13.69 -9.72 -2.27
CA PRO A 89 13.93 -10.21 -3.62
C PRO A 89 12.96 -11.34 -3.96
N GLU A 90 12.46 -11.35 -5.19
CA GLU A 90 11.52 -12.35 -5.65
C GLU A 90 12.11 -13.77 -5.48
N GLY A 91 11.33 -14.66 -4.85
CA GLY A 91 11.74 -16.03 -4.61
C GLY A 91 12.73 -16.21 -3.47
N GLN A 92 13.05 -15.17 -2.72
CA GLN A 92 14.00 -15.19 -1.61
C GLN A 92 13.29 -14.88 -0.30
N PRO A 93 13.90 -15.18 0.86
CA PRO A 93 13.33 -14.78 2.14
C PRO A 93 13.16 -13.26 2.23
N PRO A 94 12.13 -12.76 2.94
CA PRO A 94 11.90 -11.32 3.03
C PRO A 94 13.01 -10.61 3.79
N VAL A 95 13.29 -9.38 3.35
CA VAL A 95 14.24 -8.50 4.01
C VAL A 95 13.52 -7.62 5.02
N VAL A 96 12.30 -7.19 4.69
CA VAL A 96 11.46 -6.33 5.54
C VAL A 96 10.08 -6.96 5.62
N SER A 97 9.46 -6.85 6.78
CA SER A 97 8.07 -7.28 6.98
C SER A 97 7.32 -6.20 7.73
N GLY A 98 6.03 -6.12 7.48
CA GLY A 98 5.19 -5.13 8.12
C GLY A 98 3.72 -5.44 7.94
N MET A 99 2.90 -4.42 8.24
CA MET A 99 1.48 -4.50 8.04
C MET A 99 0.94 -3.14 7.64
N ASP A 100 -0.10 -3.14 6.83
CA ASP A 100 -0.84 -1.95 6.45
C ASP A 100 -2.22 -1.99 7.10
N ILE A 101 -2.62 -0.86 7.67
CA ILE A 101 -3.94 -0.67 8.25
C ILE A 101 -4.55 0.54 7.54
N ALA A 102 -5.71 0.35 6.93
CA ALA A 102 -6.37 1.39 6.16
C ALA A 102 -7.73 1.74 6.73
N ILE A 103 -8.08 3.02 6.66
CA ILE A 103 -9.42 3.50 6.92
C ILE A 103 -10.01 3.92 5.59
N VAL A 104 -11.18 3.38 5.27
CA VAL A 104 -11.84 3.56 3.98
C VAL A 104 -13.00 4.53 4.14
N LYS A 105 -13.11 5.48 3.21
CA LYS A 105 -14.23 6.43 3.12
C LYS A 105 -14.69 6.48 1.68
N GLU A 106 -15.99 6.35 1.49
CA GLU A 106 -16.61 6.48 0.16
C GLU A 106 -15.97 5.57 -0.89
N GLY A 107 -15.64 4.34 -0.48
CA GLY A 107 -15.10 3.34 -1.39
C GLY A 107 -13.63 3.50 -1.74
N ARG A 108 -12.88 4.36 -1.02
CA ARG A 108 -11.45 4.55 -1.23
C ARG A 108 -10.71 4.66 0.11
N ILE A 109 -9.44 4.33 0.09
CA ILE A 109 -8.59 4.47 1.29
C ILE A 109 -8.35 5.96 1.54
N ALA A 110 -8.76 6.43 2.72
CA ALA A 110 -8.55 7.81 3.13
C ALA A 110 -7.34 7.96 4.04
N THR A 111 -7.02 6.93 4.83
CA THR A 111 -5.85 6.92 5.71
C THR A 111 -5.19 5.55 5.63
N LEU A 112 -3.88 5.55 5.54
CA LEU A 112 -3.09 4.32 5.49
C LEU A 112 -1.97 4.42 6.52
N TYR A 113 -1.94 3.47 7.44
CA TYR A 113 -0.86 3.32 8.41
C TYR A 113 0.00 2.13 8.03
N THR A 114 1.31 2.30 8.01
CA THR A 114 2.25 1.20 7.80
C THR A 114 3.09 1.02 9.05
N LEU A 115 3.11 -0.20 9.56
CA LEU A 115 3.94 -0.58 10.70
C LEU A 115 4.97 -1.60 10.22
N LEU A 116 6.20 -1.46 10.69
CA LEU A 116 7.26 -2.44 10.42
C LEU A 116 7.30 -3.44 11.57
N THR A 117 7.41 -4.71 11.26
CA THR A 117 7.42 -5.79 12.26
C THR A 117 8.75 -6.54 12.32
N SER A 118 9.68 -6.19 11.44
CA SER A 118 11.00 -6.81 11.49
C SER A 118 12.10 -5.83 11.11
#